data_58280deb4564c2c263176f18376ec4c7
#
_entry.id   58280deb4564c2c263176f18376ec4c7
#
_cell.length_a   1.000
_cell.length_b   1.000
_cell.length_c   1.000
_cell.angle_alpha   90.00
_cell.angle_beta   90.00
_cell.angle_gamma   90.00
#
_symmetry.space_group_name_H-M   'P 1'
#
loop_
_entity.id
_entity.type
_entity.pdbx_description
1 polymer ?
#
loop_
_entity_poly.entity_id
_entity_poly.type
_entity_poly.pdbx_seq_one_letter_code
_entity_poly.pdbx_strand_id
1 'polypeptide(L)' 'IELTAQHRPEVLERILRVVRHRGFIVTKMVMELIDGKVRLKFIVKSDHTLDLLVNQLVKLPDVVTINN' A
#
# COMPACT_ATOMS: atom_id res chain seq x y z
N ILE A 1 -1.43 -0.90 7.95
CA ILE A 1 -0.42 -0.20 7.13
C ILE A 1 -0.93 1.18 6.76
N GLU A 2 -0.08 2.17 6.93
CA GLU A 2 -0.31 3.53 6.41
C GLU A 2 0.81 3.86 5.44
N LEU A 3 0.46 4.36 4.27
CA LEU A 3 1.47 4.81 3.33
C LEU A 3 1.04 6.09 2.61
N THR A 4 2.02 6.83 2.15
CA THR A 4 1.82 7.99 1.29
C THR A 4 2.51 7.70 -0.03
N ALA A 5 1.81 7.95 -1.13
CA ALA A 5 2.34 7.72 -2.46
C ALA A 5 2.02 8.89 -3.38
N GLN A 6 2.74 9.00 -4.49
CA GLN A 6 2.42 9.98 -5.52
C GLN A 6 1.06 9.65 -6.13
N HIS A 7 0.27 10.67 -6.39
CA HIS A 7 -1.04 10.48 -7.00
C HIS A 7 -0.89 10.33 -8.53
N ARG A 8 -0.90 9.08 -8.99
CA ARG A 8 -0.85 8.73 -10.41
C ARG A 8 -1.96 7.73 -10.70
N PRO A 9 -2.48 7.68 -11.93
CA PRO A 9 -3.62 6.81 -12.25
C PRO A 9 -3.44 5.34 -11.89
N GLU A 10 -2.21 4.81 -12.00
CA GLU A 10 -1.94 3.38 -11.79
C GLU A 10 -1.44 3.03 -10.39
N VAL A 11 -1.26 4.03 -9.51
CA VAL A 11 -0.62 3.80 -8.20
C VAL A 11 -1.42 2.84 -7.33
N LEU A 12 -2.72 3.10 -7.19
CA LEU A 12 -3.57 2.26 -6.34
C LEU A 12 -3.60 0.82 -6.85
N GLU A 13 -3.75 0.64 -8.16
CA GLU A 13 -3.77 -0.69 -8.76
C GLU A 13 -2.46 -1.43 -8.53
N ARG A 14 -1.34 -0.73 -8.64
CA ARG A 14 -0.01 -1.32 -8.44
C ARG A 14 0.17 -1.76 -6.99
N ILE A 15 -0.22 -0.93 -6.04
CA ILE A 15 -0.16 -1.26 -4.62
C ILE A 15 -1.02 -2.48 -4.31
N LEU A 16 -2.27 -2.49 -4.77
CA LEU A 16 -3.18 -3.61 -4.54
C LEU A 16 -2.67 -4.90 -5.18
N ARG A 17 -2.03 -4.81 -6.34
CA ARG A 17 -1.44 -5.97 -7.00
C ARG A 17 -0.31 -6.57 -6.16
N VAL A 18 0.57 -5.74 -5.60
CA VAL A 18 1.64 -6.22 -4.73
C VAL A 18 1.05 -6.91 -3.50
N VAL A 19 0.06 -6.28 -2.86
CA VAL A 19 -0.62 -6.85 -1.69
C VAL A 19 -1.16 -8.24 -2.02
N ARG A 20 -1.89 -8.35 -3.11
CA ARG A 20 -2.50 -9.63 -3.52
C ARG A 20 -1.46 -10.68 -3.87
N HIS A 21 -0.41 -10.30 -4.62
CA HIS A 21 0.63 -11.24 -5.05
C HIS A 21 1.44 -11.79 -3.90
N ARG A 22 1.52 -11.07 -2.80
CA ARG A 22 2.23 -11.54 -1.60
C ARG A 22 1.34 -12.34 -0.66
N GLY A 23 0.11 -12.65 -1.09
CA GLY A 23 -0.79 -13.48 -0.32
C GLY A 23 -1.55 -12.77 0.79
N PHE A 24 -1.74 -11.46 0.63
CA PHE A 24 -2.50 -10.65 1.59
C PHE A 24 -3.85 -10.27 1.03
N ILE A 25 -4.84 -10.19 1.91
CA ILE A 25 -6.19 -9.75 1.57
C ILE A 25 -6.44 -8.43 2.29
N VAL A 26 -6.88 -7.41 1.54
CA VAL A 26 -7.27 -6.13 2.16
C VAL A 26 -8.69 -6.30 2.71
N THR A 27 -8.83 -6.08 4.01
CA THR A 27 -10.14 -6.16 4.68
C THR A 27 -10.75 -4.79 4.90
N LYS A 28 -9.95 -3.74 4.91
CA LYS A 28 -10.42 -2.36 5.05
C LYS A 28 -9.41 -1.44 4.41
N MET A 29 -9.89 -0.40 3.71
CA MET A 29 -9.03 0.59 3.11
C MET A 29 -9.69 1.96 3.17
N VAL A 30 -8.89 2.98 3.52
CA VAL A 30 -9.29 4.38 3.46
C VAL A 30 -8.25 5.10 2.62
N MET A 31 -8.71 5.89 1.67
CA MET A 31 -7.86 6.66 0.77
C MET A 31 -8.21 8.14 0.89
N GLU A 32 -7.18 8.98 0.99
CA GLU A 32 -7.33 10.42 1.00
C GLU A 32 -6.37 11.04 0.00
N LEU A 33 -6.84 12.08 -0.70
CA LEU A 33 -6.00 12.88 -1.59
C LEU A 33 -5.61 14.14 -0.85
N ILE A 34 -4.31 14.34 -0.65
CA ILE A 34 -3.78 15.51 0.07
C ILE A 34 -2.58 16.06 -0.69
N ASP A 35 -2.69 17.31 -1.19
CA ASP A 35 -1.60 18.03 -1.86
C ASP A 35 -0.92 17.23 -2.98
N GLY A 36 -1.73 16.62 -3.84
CA GLY A 36 -1.21 15.84 -4.98
C GLY A 36 -0.63 14.50 -4.62
N LYS A 37 -0.81 14.07 -3.38
CA LYS A 37 -0.40 12.75 -2.92
C LYS A 37 -1.60 11.96 -2.44
N VAL A 38 -1.44 10.65 -2.41
CA VAL A 38 -2.46 9.74 -1.90
C VAL A 38 -1.98 9.19 -0.56
N ARG A 39 -2.83 9.30 0.46
CA ARG A 39 -2.59 8.65 1.74
C ARG A 39 -3.52 7.45 1.84
N LEU A 40 -2.94 6.29 2.07
CA LEU A 40 -3.68 5.04 2.21
C LEU A 40 -3.50 4.48 3.61
N LYS A 41 -4.62 4.13 4.23
CA LYS A 41 -4.63 3.33 5.46
C LYS A 41 -5.35 2.05 5.15
N PHE A 42 -4.72 0.91 5.35
CA PHE A 42 -5.39 -0.35 5.08
C PHE A 42 -5.00 -1.44 6.07
N ILE A 43 -5.96 -2.34 6.28
CA ILE A 43 -5.81 -3.51 7.12
C ILE A 43 -5.75 -4.71 6.20
N VAL A 44 -4.76 -5.56 6.42
CA VAL A 44 -4.57 -6.77 5.63
C VAL A 44 -4.64 -8.00 6.52
N LYS A 45 -4.99 -9.12 5.91
CA LYS A 45 -5.06 -10.42 6.57
C LYS A 45 -4.25 -11.41 5.75
N SER A 46 -3.40 -12.19 6.43
CA SER A 46 -2.58 -13.20 5.79
C SER A 46 -1.94 -14.10 6.84
N ASP A 47 -1.48 -15.28 6.39
CA ASP A 47 -0.64 -16.16 7.20
C ASP A 47 0.84 -15.77 7.13
N HIS A 48 1.18 -14.81 6.26
CA HIS A 48 2.55 -14.31 6.09
C HIS A 48 2.84 -13.16 7.05
N THR A 49 4.12 -12.93 7.33
CA THR A 49 4.51 -11.79 8.16
C THR A 49 4.34 -10.48 7.39
N LEU A 50 3.93 -9.45 8.10
CA LEU A 50 3.71 -8.13 7.51
C LEU A 50 4.97 -7.53 6.90
N ASP A 51 6.14 -7.85 7.45
CA ASP A 51 7.43 -7.36 6.97
C ASP A 51 7.67 -7.69 5.50
N LEU A 52 7.22 -8.86 5.04
CA LEU A 52 7.37 -9.24 3.64
C LEU A 52 6.64 -8.28 2.72
N LEU A 53 5.44 -7.87 3.12
CA LEU A 53 4.65 -6.94 2.34
C LEU A 53 5.24 -5.54 2.37
N VAL A 54 5.59 -5.04 3.55
CA VAL A 54 6.17 -3.70 3.72
C VAL A 54 7.43 -3.58 2.87
N ASN A 55 8.31 -4.57 2.91
CA ASN A 55 9.55 -4.56 2.14
C ASN A 55 9.31 -4.50 0.63
N GLN A 56 8.23 -5.06 0.16
CA GLN A 56 7.89 -4.99 -1.26
C GLN A 56 7.28 -3.64 -1.62
N LEU A 57 6.42 -3.11 -0.76
CA LEU A 57 5.77 -1.82 -1.02
C LEU A 57 6.76 -0.66 -1.04
N VAL A 58 7.75 -0.68 -0.13
CA VAL A 58 8.74 0.41 -0.07
C VAL A 58 9.62 0.47 -1.33
N LYS A 59 9.69 -0.62 -2.10
CA LYS A 59 10.43 -0.65 -3.37
C LYS A 59 9.68 -0.02 -4.54
N LEU A 60 8.40 0.25 -4.39
CA LEU A 60 7.62 0.88 -5.45
C LEU A 60 8.04 2.35 -5.61
N PRO A 61 8.35 2.80 -6.84
CA PRO A 61 8.87 4.17 -7.06
C PRO A 61 7.91 5.26 -6.57
N ASP A 62 6.62 5.01 -6.62
CA ASP A 62 5.62 6.02 -6.25
C ASP A 62 5.36 6.10 -4.75
N VAL A 63 5.82 5.13 -3.96
CA VAL A 63 5.64 5.14 -2.51
C VAL A 63 6.66 6.08 -1.89
N VAL A 64 6.17 7.08 -1.16
CA VAL A 64 7.00 8.11 -0.52
C VAL A 64 7.37 7.69 0.90
N THR A 65 6.38 7.31 1.70
CA THR A 65 6.59 6.84 3.07
C THR A 65 5.66 5.68 3.36
N ILE A 66 6.06 4.85 4.30
CA ILE A 66 5.24 3.73 4.73
C ILE A 66 5.46 3.45 6.23
N ASN A 67 4.36 3.21 6.95
CA ASN A 67 4.35 2.82 8.36
C ASN A 67 3.47 1.59 8.54
N ASN A 68 3.84 0.78 9.48
CA ASN A 68 3.03 -0.40 9.85
C ASN A 68 1.85 -0.04 10.74
#